data_b36dd21b577a7a3ef940311a7105a6ac
#
_entry.id   b36dd21b577a7a3ef940311a7105a6ac
#
_cell.length_a   1.000
_cell.length_b   1.000
_cell.length_c   1.000
_cell.angle_alpha   90.00
_cell.angle_beta   90.00
_cell.angle_gamma   90.00
#
_symmetry.space_group_name_H-M   'P 1'
#
loop_
_entity.id
_entity.type
_entity.pdbx_description
1 polymer ?
#
loop_
_entity_poly.entity_id
_entity_poly.type
_entity_poly.pdbx_seq_one_letter_code
_entity_poly.pdbx_strand_id
1 'polypeptide(L)'
;MNTSRSEQLYKTACGFMPGGVNSPVRACKAVGTVPLFIDHAKGSRIWDEDGNEFIDYVCSWGPNILGHCCEPVINAVKAACDKGLTFGACHKGEITLAELIKKHFPSMEMLRLVNSGTEAVMSAIRAARGFTGRDKIIKFEGCYHGHSDGLLVKAGSGLMTQAIPSGAGVTEGCTRDTLLAKYNDTESVEKLFEEYGSEIAA
;
A
#
# COMPACT_ATOMS: atom_id res chain seq x y z
N MET A 1 7.13 -30.64 5.14
CA MET A 1 6.00 -29.73 5.46
C MET A 1 4.81 -30.17 4.61
N ASN A 2 3.64 -30.36 5.20
CA ASN A 2 2.43 -30.68 4.46
C ASN A 2 1.82 -29.37 3.93
N THR A 3 1.37 -29.33 2.68
CA THR A 3 0.75 -28.17 2.02
C THR A 3 -0.52 -28.54 1.24
N SER A 4 -1.00 -29.76 1.43
CA SER A 4 -2.08 -30.33 0.63
C SER A 4 -3.41 -29.55 0.76
N ARG A 5 -3.69 -29.01 1.93
CA ARG A 5 -4.89 -28.21 2.16
C ARG A 5 -4.75 -26.83 1.51
N SER A 6 -3.60 -26.19 1.65
CA SER A 6 -3.30 -24.91 1.00
C SER A 6 -3.34 -25.02 -0.54
N GLU A 7 -2.81 -26.11 -1.11
CA GLU A 7 -2.90 -26.38 -2.56
C GLU A 7 -4.34 -26.53 -3.05
N GLN A 8 -5.18 -27.26 -2.30
CA GLN A 8 -6.59 -27.41 -2.62
C GLN A 8 -7.34 -26.08 -2.55
N LEU A 9 -7.10 -25.28 -1.52
CA LEU A 9 -7.70 -23.96 -1.35
C LEU A 9 -7.25 -23.01 -2.47
N TYR A 10 -5.97 -23.03 -2.84
CA TYR A 10 -5.47 -22.21 -3.94
C TYR A 10 -6.10 -22.58 -5.27
N LYS A 11 -6.23 -23.87 -5.58
CA LYS A 11 -6.93 -24.34 -6.78
C LYS A 11 -8.39 -23.84 -6.81
N THR A 12 -9.06 -23.87 -5.69
CA THR A 12 -10.42 -23.34 -5.55
C THR A 12 -10.46 -21.82 -5.74
N ALA A 13 -9.54 -21.10 -5.11
CA ALA A 13 -9.43 -19.65 -5.20
C ALA A 13 -9.18 -19.15 -6.62
N CYS A 14 -8.41 -19.90 -7.42
CA CYS A 14 -8.18 -19.60 -8.84
C CYS A 14 -9.46 -19.62 -9.68
N GLY A 15 -10.50 -20.31 -9.24
CA GLY A 15 -11.82 -20.29 -9.89
C GLY A 15 -12.65 -19.04 -9.59
N PHE A 16 -12.29 -18.26 -8.58
CA PHE A 16 -13.06 -17.10 -8.10
C PHE A 16 -12.29 -15.77 -8.20
N MET A 17 -10.97 -15.83 -8.13
CA MET A 17 -10.11 -14.64 -8.05
C MET A 17 -9.00 -14.69 -9.11
N PRO A 18 -8.70 -13.60 -9.81
CA PRO A 18 -7.57 -13.56 -10.73
C PRO A 18 -6.26 -13.95 -10.03
N GLY A 19 -5.63 -15.04 -10.51
CA GLY A 19 -4.43 -15.59 -9.90
C GLY A 19 -4.62 -16.20 -8.51
N GLY A 20 -5.88 -16.46 -8.08
CA GLY A 20 -6.22 -17.09 -6.80
C GLY A 20 -6.01 -16.20 -5.56
N VAL A 21 -5.81 -14.90 -5.73
CA VAL A 21 -5.45 -13.97 -4.64
C VAL A 21 -6.07 -12.59 -4.82
N ASN A 22 -6.26 -11.86 -3.72
CA ASN A 22 -6.69 -10.46 -3.73
C ASN A 22 -5.52 -9.46 -3.85
N SER A 23 -4.27 -9.95 -3.79
CA SER A 23 -3.08 -9.15 -4.06
C SER A 23 -2.05 -10.00 -4.82
N PRO A 24 -1.57 -9.56 -6.00
CA PRO A 24 -0.70 -10.36 -6.87
C PRO A 24 0.55 -10.91 -6.18
N VAL A 25 1.12 -10.18 -5.23
CA VAL A 25 2.31 -10.60 -4.47
C VAL A 25 2.05 -11.85 -3.64
N ARG A 26 0.82 -12.07 -3.19
CA ARG A 26 0.45 -13.24 -2.38
C ARG A 26 0.38 -14.55 -3.17
N ALA A 27 0.38 -14.48 -4.50
CA ALA A 27 0.37 -15.68 -5.36
C ALA A 27 1.70 -16.44 -5.36
N CYS A 28 2.74 -15.93 -4.71
CA CYS A 28 4.07 -16.54 -4.59
C CYS A 28 4.73 -16.93 -5.93
N LYS A 29 4.25 -16.40 -7.06
CA LYS A 29 4.75 -16.73 -8.41
C LYS A 29 6.23 -16.41 -8.58
N ALA A 30 6.71 -15.31 -7.98
CA ALA A 30 8.11 -14.89 -8.06
C ALA A 30 9.08 -15.88 -7.39
N VAL A 31 8.60 -16.66 -6.42
CA VAL A 31 9.38 -17.66 -5.67
C VAL A 31 9.03 -19.09 -6.08
N GLY A 32 8.10 -19.28 -7.03
CA GLY A 32 7.77 -20.56 -7.60
C GLY A 32 7.07 -21.55 -6.65
N THR A 33 6.39 -21.04 -5.62
CA THR A 33 5.66 -21.87 -4.65
C THR A 33 4.16 -21.60 -4.69
N VAL A 34 3.38 -22.53 -4.15
CA VAL A 34 1.96 -22.32 -3.89
C VAL A 34 1.80 -21.46 -2.63
N PRO A 35 0.92 -20.47 -2.60
CA PRO A 35 0.66 -19.69 -1.40
C PRO A 35 0.09 -20.55 -0.27
N LEU A 36 0.58 -20.34 0.93
CA LEU A 36 0.01 -20.94 2.14
C LEU A 36 -1.24 -20.15 2.53
N PHE A 37 -2.27 -20.87 2.96
CA PHE A 37 -3.48 -20.27 3.51
C PHE A 37 -3.39 -20.27 5.02
N ILE A 38 -3.40 -19.08 5.61
CA ILE A 38 -3.24 -18.90 7.05
C ILE A 38 -4.60 -19.04 7.74
N ASP A 39 -4.66 -19.91 8.74
CA ASP A 39 -5.85 -20.14 9.58
C ASP A 39 -5.89 -19.13 10.73
N HIS A 40 -4.83 -19.05 11.53
CA HIS A 40 -4.77 -18.15 12.67
C HIS A 40 -3.35 -17.65 12.96
N ALA A 41 -3.26 -16.68 13.88
CA ALA A 41 -2.00 -16.09 14.29
C ALA A 41 -2.04 -15.61 15.75
N LYS A 42 -0.88 -15.59 16.44
CA LYS A 42 -0.74 -15.07 17.80
C LYS A 42 0.68 -14.60 18.06
N GLY A 43 0.84 -13.40 18.59
CA GLY A 43 2.17 -12.82 18.83
C GLY A 43 2.99 -12.75 17.54
N SER A 44 4.14 -13.39 17.50
CA SER A 44 5.02 -13.46 16.32
C SER A 44 4.81 -14.71 15.45
N ARG A 45 3.76 -15.50 15.71
CA ARG A 45 3.51 -16.78 15.06
C ARG A 45 2.26 -16.76 14.20
N ILE A 46 2.31 -17.51 13.08
CA ILE A 46 1.18 -17.79 12.20
C ILE A 46 1.09 -19.30 11.97
N TRP A 47 -0.11 -19.80 11.78
CA TRP A 47 -0.40 -21.20 11.46
C TRP A 47 -1.21 -21.26 10.18
N ASP A 48 -0.83 -22.18 9.29
CA ASP A 48 -1.57 -22.41 8.06
C ASP A 48 -2.70 -23.44 8.25
N GLU A 49 -3.54 -23.59 7.24
CA GLU A 49 -4.65 -24.56 7.18
C GLU A 49 -4.18 -26.02 7.19
N ASP A 50 -2.90 -26.28 7.02
CA ASP A 50 -2.26 -27.59 7.13
C ASP A 50 -1.68 -27.84 8.53
N GLY A 51 -1.76 -26.87 9.46
CA GLY A 51 -1.28 -26.93 10.83
C GLY A 51 0.21 -26.67 10.99
N ASN A 52 0.90 -26.18 9.96
CA ASN A 52 2.31 -25.79 10.07
C ASN A 52 2.42 -24.44 10.79
N GLU A 53 3.39 -24.35 11.71
CA GLU A 53 3.70 -23.14 12.45
C GLU A 53 4.89 -22.38 11.83
N PHE A 54 4.78 -21.06 11.72
CA PHE A 54 5.82 -20.19 11.19
C PHE A 54 6.05 -18.97 12.09
N ILE A 55 7.26 -18.41 12.04
CA ILE A 55 7.52 -17.06 12.54
C ILE A 55 7.11 -16.08 11.44
N ASP A 56 6.26 -15.11 11.80
CA ASP A 56 5.82 -14.08 10.86
C ASP A 56 6.85 -12.95 10.77
N TYR A 57 7.65 -12.97 9.69
CA TYR A 57 8.54 -11.86 9.33
C TYR A 57 7.90 -10.83 8.40
N VAL A 58 6.66 -11.06 7.96
CA VAL A 58 5.95 -10.15 7.04
C VAL A 58 5.21 -9.06 7.80
N CYS A 59 4.70 -9.36 9.00
CA CYS A 59 4.01 -8.43 9.88
C CYS A 59 2.91 -7.63 9.17
N SER A 60 2.11 -8.31 8.33
CA SER A 60 1.04 -7.70 7.50
C SER A 60 1.57 -6.57 6.58
N TRP A 61 2.81 -6.67 6.10
CA TRP A 61 3.52 -5.64 5.31
C TRP A 61 3.78 -4.35 6.10
N GLY A 62 4.06 -4.47 7.40
CA GLY A 62 4.51 -3.40 8.28
C GLY A 62 3.54 -2.96 9.38
N PRO A 63 2.20 -2.94 9.21
CA PRO A 63 1.31 -2.39 10.24
C PRO A 63 1.21 -3.22 11.52
N ASN A 64 1.58 -4.51 11.51
CA ASN A 64 1.43 -5.40 12.67
C ASN A 64 2.60 -5.29 13.65
N ILE A 65 2.87 -4.09 14.18
CA ILE A 65 4.02 -3.81 15.06
C ILE A 65 3.86 -4.38 16.48
N LEU A 66 2.64 -4.67 16.92
CA LEU A 66 2.35 -5.23 18.27
C LEU A 66 2.25 -6.75 18.25
N GLY A 67 2.43 -7.38 17.09
CA GLY A 67 2.15 -8.80 16.88
C GLY A 67 0.66 -9.11 16.77
N HIS A 68 0.39 -10.35 16.41
CA HIS A 68 -0.98 -10.82 16.21
C HIS A 68 -1.73 -10.95 17.53
N CYS A 69 -3.03 -10.63 17.50
CA CYS A 69 -3.94 -10.79 18.63
C CYS A 69 -3.47 -10.11 19.92
N CYS A 70 -2.88 -8.91 19.82
CA CYS A 70 -2.54 -8.09 20.97
C CYS A 70 -3.78 -7.86 21.82
N GLU A 71 -3.79 -8.37 23.05
CA GLU A 71 -4.99 -8.47 23.90
C GLU A 71 -5.67 -7.11 24.15
N PRO A 72 -4.97 -6.03 24.52
CA PRO A 72 -5.60 -4.72 24.68
C PRO A 72 -6.31 -4.23 23.43
N VAL A 73 -5.73 -4.48 22.23
CA VAL A 73 -6.33 -4.08 20.94
C VAL A 73 -7.59 -4.91 20.67
N ILE A 74 -7.50 -6.22 20.83
CA ILE A 74 -8.65 -7.12 20.62
C ILE A 74 -9.82 -6.77 21.54
N ASN A 75 -9.55 -6.49 22.81
CA ASN A 75 -10.58 -6.12 23.77
C ASN A 75 -11.22 -4.77 23.43
N ALA A 76 -10.44 -3.80 22.99
CA ALA A 76 -10.96 -2.51 22.52
C ALA A 76 -11.84 -2.66 21.27
N VAL A 77 -11.44 -3.52 20.31
CA VAL A 77 -12.24 -3.81 19.11
C VAL A 77 -13.57 -4.49 19.49
N LYS A 78 -13.52 -5.51 20.37
CA LYS A 78 -14.75 -6.18 20.85
C LYS A 78 -15.72 -5.19 21.50
N ALA A 79 -15.22 -4.31 22.38
CA ALA A 79 -16.06 -3.29 23.02
C ALA A 79 -16.60 -2.24 22.03
N ALA A 80 -15.88 -1.97 20.92
CA ALA A 80 -16.38 -1.10 19.86
C ALA A 80 -17.47 -1.77 19.03
N CYS A 81 -17.39 -3.09 18.79
CA CYS A 81 -18.41 -3.84 18.07
C CYS A 81 -19.80 -3.72 18.73
N ASP A 82 -19.86 -3.73 20.06
CA ASP A 82 -21.12 -3.58 20.83
C ASP A 82 -21.79 -2.23 20.64
N LYS A 83 -21.07 -1.21 20.16
CA LYS A 83 -21.56 0.15 19.90
C LYS A 83 -21.85 0.44 18.43
N GLY A 84 -21.49 -0.47 17.55
CA GLY A 84 -21.56 -0.31 16.09
C GLY A 84 -20.23 0.13 15.49
N LEU A 85 -19.98 -0.32 14.26
CA LEU A 85 -18.70 -0.11 13.55
C LEU A 85 -18.74 0.99 12.50
N THR A 86 -19.93 1.46 12.09
CA THR A 86 -20.09 2.50 11.09
C THR A 86 -21.39 3.27 11.34
N PHE A 87 -21.35 4.59 11.22
CA PHE A 87 -22.49 5.42 11.55
C PHE A 87 -22.95 6.33 10.39
N GLY A 88 -22.14 6.50 9.34
CA GLY A 88 -22.40 7.50 8.31
C GLY A 88 -22.45 8.93 8.85
N ALA A 89 -21.89 9.19 10.04
CA ALA A 89 -21.89 10.45 10.77
C ALA A 89 -20.57 10.64 11.51
N CYS A 90 -20.30 11.86 11.99
CA CYS A 90 -19.09 12.16 12.76
C CYS A 90 -19.03 11.35 14.07
N HIS A 91 -17.85 10.89 14.43
CA HIS A 91 -17.61 10.10 15.62
C HIS A 91 -16.46 10.69 16.47
N LYS A 92 -16.61 10.67 17.79
CA LYS A 92 -15.59 11.19 18.72
C LYS A 92 -14.22 10.52 18.54
N GLY A 93 -14.19 9.25 18.15
CA GLY A 93 -12.94 8.51 17.91
C GLY A 93 -12.07 9.13 16.82
N GLU A 94 -12.67 9.79 15.82
CA GLU A 94 -11.92 10.49 14.76
C GLU A 94 -11.12 11.66 15.35
N ILE A 95 -11.71 12.40 16.28
CA ILE A 95 -11.03 13.52 16.97
C ILE A 95 -9.89 12.99 17.81
N THR A 96 -10.13 11.97 18.63
CA THR A 96 -9.10 11.35 19.48
C THR A 96 -7.91 10.82 18.66
N LEU A 97 -8.19 10.17 17.52
CA LEU A 97 -7.13 9.69 16.62
C LEU A 97 -6.35 10.85 16.00
N ALA A 98 -7.04 11.91 15.56
CA ALA A 98 -6.40 13.11 15.01
C ALA A 98 -5.48 13.78 16.03
N GLU A 99 -5.91 13.92 17.28
CA GLU A 99 -5.10 14.46 18.38
C GLU A 99 -3.85 13.62 18.64
N LEU A 100 -3.97 12.29 18.64
CA LEU A 100 -2.83 11.38 18.81
C LEU A 100 -1.84 11.50 17.64
N ILE A 101 -2.32 11.54 16.40
CA ILE A 101 -1.46 11.70 15.22
C ILE A 101 -0.72 13.04 15.30
N LYS A 102 -1.39 14.14 15.57
CA LYS A 102 -0.75 15.47 15.71
C LYS A 102 0.28 15.50 16.84
N LYS A 103 0.06 14.80 17.93
CA LYS A 103 1.04 14.69 19.02
C LYS A 103 2.36 14.02 18.58
N HIS A 104 2.27 12.99 17.71
CA HIS A 104 3.44 12.26 17.23
C HIS A 104 4.05 12.86 15.97
N PHE A 105 3.28 13.60 15.18
CA PHE A 105 3.69 14.28 13.97
C PHE A 105 3.33 15.78 14.04
N PRO A 106 4.10 16.59 14.79
CA PRO A 106 3.76 18.00 15.05
C PRO A 106 3.68 18.88 13.80
N SER A 107 4.31 18.47 12.70
CA SER A 107 4.21 19.16 11.40
C SER A 107 2.84 19.03 10.73
N MET A 108 1.98 18.11 11.19
CA MET A 108 0.63 17.93 10.67
C MET A 108 -0.34 18.88 11.37
N GLU A 109 -0.64 20.02 10.77
CA GLU A 109 -1.61 20.97 11.31
C GLU A 109 -3.05 20.46 11.16
N MET A 110 -3.36 19.88 10.01
CA MET A 110 -4.66 19.30 9.67
C MET A 110 -4.48 17.94 9.00
N LEU A 111 -5.43 17.04 9.20
CA LEU A 111 -5.39 15.72 8.58
C LEU A 111 -6.79 15.26 8.15
N ARG A 112 -6.80 14.34 7.20
CA ARG A 112 -8.00 13.62 6.78
C ARG A 112 -7.69 12.14 6.69
N LEU A 113 -8.55 11.34 7.31
CA LEU A 113 -8.46 9.88 7.24
C LEU A 113 -9.09 9.38 5.94
N VAL A 114 -8.51 8.34 5.39
CA VAL A 114 -8.96 7.62 4.19
C VAL A 114 -8.84 6.11 4.43
N ASN A 115 -9.37 5.28 3.52
CA ASN A 115 -9.45 3.84 3.75
C ASN A 115 -8.19 3.06 3.35
N SER A 116 -7.29 3.66 2.59
CA SER A 116 -6.10 2.94 2.08
C SER A 116 -4.92 3.88 1.83
N GLY A 117 -3.71 3.30 1.74
CA GLY A 117 -2.53 4.04 1.31
C GLY A 117 -2.65 4.60 -0.11
N THR A 118 -3.35 3.89 -1.00
CA THR A 118 -3.64 4.39 -2.36
C THR A 118 -4.46 5.68 -2.31
N GLU A 119 -5.52 5.73 -1.52
CA GLU A 119 -6.33 6.93 -1.35
C GLU A 119 -5.57 8.08 -0.67
N ALA A 120 -4.69 7.75 0.29
CA ALA A 120 -3.83 8.73 0.93
C ALA A 120 -2.88 9.38 -0.07
N VAL A 121 -2.18 8.59 -0.88
CA VAL A 121 -1.25 9.09 -1.90
C VAL A 121 -2.00 9.85 -3.00
N MET A 122 -3.14 9.36 -3.49
CA MET A 122 -4.00 10.10 -4.43
C MET A 122 -4.40 11.48 -3.89
N SER A 123 -4.77 11.54 -2.63
CA SER A 123 -5.19 12.79 -1.98
C SER A 123 -4.03 13.74 -1.78
N ALA A 124 -2.85 13.23 -1.40
CA ALA A 124 -1.62 14.01 -1.26
C ALA A 124 -1.17 14.62 -2.59
N ILE A 125 -1.16 13.84 -3.67
CA ILE A 125 -0.83 14.33 -5.03
C ILE A 125 -1.83 15.41 -5.46
N ARG A 126 -3.13 15.20 -5.22
CA ARG A 126 -4.14 16.20 -5.56
C ARG A 126 -3.95 17.50 -4.78
N ALA A 127 -3.62 17.40 -3.49
CA ALA A 127 -3.34 18.55 -2.66
C ALA A 127 -2.09 19.30 -3.14
N ALA A 128 -1.01 18.58 -3.45
CA ALA A 128 0.22 19.18 -3.97
C ALA A 128 0.00 19.92 -5.30
N ARG A 129 -0.70 19.28 -6.24
CA ARG A 129 -1.06 19.91 -7.53
C ARG A 129 -1.94 21.13 -7.34
N GLY A 130 -2.97 21.03 -6.48
CA GLY A 130 -3.87 22.15 -6.19
C GLY A 130 -3.18 23.34 -5.51
N PHE A 131 -2.20 23.07 -4.64
CA PHE A 131 -1.43 24.11 -3.95
C PHE A 131 -0.41 24.79 -4.86
N THR A 132 0.31 24.01 -5.68
CA THR A 132 1.39 24.52 -6.52
C THR A 132 0.92 25.05 -7.88
N GLY A 133 -0.25 24.60 -8.36
CA GLY A 133 -0.70 24.82 -9.74
C GLY A 133 0.13 24.07 -10.78
N ARG A 134 0.87 23.02 -10.37
CA ARG A 134 1.77 22.23 -11.22
C ARG A 134 1.26 20.81 -11.38
N ASP A 135 1.60 20.14 -12.48
CA ASP A 135 1.04 18.83 -12.83
C ASP A 135 1.98 17.66 -12.57
N LYS A 136 3.29 17.84 -12.70
CA LYS A 136 4.25 16.73 -12.62
C LYS A 136 4.52 16.29 -11.20
N ILE A 137 4.73 14.98 -11.04
CA ILE A 137 5.19 14.36 -9.80
C ILE A 137 6.43 13.51 -10.07
N ILE A 138 7.29 13.38 -9.08
CA ILE A 138 8.42 12.46 -9.12
C ILE A 138 8.06 11.23 -8.26
N LYS A 139 8.32 10.05 -8.80
CA LYS A 139 8.26 8.79 -8.05
C LYS A 139 9.56 8.00 -8.28
N PHE A 140 9.92 7.13 -7.35
CA PHE A 140 11.11 6.29 -7.48
C PHE A 140 10.80 4.97 -8.21
N GLU A 141 11.73 4.54 -9.06
CA GLU A 141 11.69 3.26 -9.74
C GLU A 141 11.61 2.11 -8.72
N GLY A 142 10.82 1.10 -9.04
CA GLY A 142 10.66 -0.10 -8.20
C GLY A 142 9.89 0.11 -6.89
N CYS A 143 9.55 1.35 -6.53
CA CYS A 143 8.79 1.64 -5.32
C CYS A 143 7.28 1.56 -5.58
N TYR A 144 6.55 0.94 -4.63
CA TYR A 144 5.10 0.86 -4.66
C TYR A 144 4.47 2.01 -3.87
N HIS A 145 3.59 2.75 -4.52
CA HIS A 145 2.89 3.90 -3.92
C HIS A 145 1.36 3.82 -4.05
N GLY A 146 0.82 2.62 -4.11
CA GLY A 146 -0.59 2.37 -4.38
C GLY A 146 -0.87 2.06 -5.85
N HIS A 147 -2.12 1.78 -6.17
CA HIS A 147 -2.51 1.34 -7.51
C HIS A 147 -3.32 2.39 -8.30
N SER A 148 -3.14 3.67 -8.00
CA SER A 148 -3.62 4.76 -8.86
C SER A 148 -2.88 4.74 -10.19
N ASP A 149 -3.59 4.88 -11.30
CA ASP A 149 -3.05 4.75 -12.66
C ASP A 149 -1.80 5.59 -12.90
N GLY A 150 -1.78 6.83 -12.42
CA GLY A 150 -0.62 7.72 -12.55
C GLY A 150 0.65 7.20 -11.84
N LEU A 151 0.53 6.22 -10.95
CA LEU A 151 1.65 5.62 -10.22
C LEU A 151 2.05 4.24 -10.74
N LEU A 152 1.26 3.67 -11.66
CA LEU A 152 1.53 2.38 -12.28
C LEU A 152 2.42 2.56 -13.53
N VAL A 153 3.64 2.98 -13.27
CA VAL A 153 4.64 3.32 -14.29
C VAL A 153 5.95 2.58 -14.07
N LYS A 154 6.67 2.36 -15.16
CA LYS A 154 8.03 1.81 -15.18
C LYS A 154 8.92 2.69 -16.06
N ALA A 155 10.24 2.59 -15.89
CA ALA A 155 11.19 3.29 -16.73
C ALA A 155 11.08 2.84 -18.19
N GLY A 156 11.10 3.80 -19.11
CA GLY A 156 11.25 3.57 -20.54
C GLY A 156 12.70 3.16 -20.91
N SER A 157 12.90 2.67 -22.11
CA SER A 157 14.21 2.18 -22.60
C SER A 157 15.16 3.28 -23.07
N GLY A 158 14.88 4.55 -22.86
CA GLY A 158 15.67 5.70 -23.33
C GLY A 158 16.42 6.46 -22.21
N LEU A 159 17.35 7.32 -22.61
CA LEU A 159 18.10 8.22 -21.72
C LEU A 159 17.22 9.25 -20.99
N MET A 160 15.97 9.40 -21.41
CA MET A 160 14.97 10.27 -20.76
C MET A 160 14.00 9.40 -19.95
N THR A 161 13.85 9.74 -18.72
CA THR A 161 13.06 9.11 -17.68
C THR A 161 11.54 9.22 -17.88
N GLN A 162 11.04 9.13 -19.12
CA GLN A 162 9.62 9.08 -19.37
C GLN A 162 9.03 7.79 -18.82
N ALA A 163 8.07 7.96 -17.94
CA ALA A 163 7.31 6.86 -17.38
C ALA A 163 6.40 6.24 -18.44
N ILE A 164 6.54 4.95 -18.67
CA ILE A 164 5.62 4.20 -19.52
C ILE A 164 4.63 3.39 -18.66
N PRO A 165 3.38 3.18 -19.11
CA PRO A 165 2.42 2.36 -18.39
C PRO A 165 2.98 0.97 -18.04
N SER A 166 2.81 0.52 -16.80
CA SER A 166 3.29 -0.79 -16.34
C SER A 166 2.29 -1.92 -16.57
N GLY A 167 1.08 -1.63 -17.03
CA GLY A 167 0.00 -2.59 -17.22
C GLY A 167 -0.95 -2.22 -18.38
N ALA A 168 -1.61 -3.24 -18.97
CA ALA A 168 -2.49 -3.13 -20.15
C ALA A 168 -3.73 -2.33 -19.83
N GLY A 169 -4.09 -1.71 -18.95
CA GLY A 169 -5.25 -0.86 -18.69
C GLY A 169 -4.88 0.57 -18.31
N VAL A 170 -3.59 0.83 -18.15
CA VAL A 170 -3.07 2.15 -17.76
C VAL A 170 -2.77 2.93 -19.03
N THR A 171 -3.40 4.08 -19.20
CA THR A 171 -3.24 4.91 -20.40
C THR A 171 -2.07 5.88 -20.27
N GLU A 172 -1.46 6.26 -21.39
CA GLU A 172 -0.40 7.27 -21.42
C GLU A 172 -0.86 8.60 -20.81
N GLY A 173 -2.12 9.00 -21.03
CA GLY A 173 -2.69 10.20 -20.44
C GLY A 173 -2.66 10.23 -18.91
N CYS A 174 -2.72 9.06 -18.25
CA CYS A 174 -2.62 8.97 -16.80
C CYS A 174 -1.17 9.04 -16.29
N THR A 175 -0.20 8.66 -17.12
CA THR A 175 1.21 8.48 -16.69
C THR A 175 2.15 9.58 -17.15
N ARG A 176 1.78 10.38 -18.15
CA ARG A 176 2.63 11.40 -18.79
C ARG A 176 3.21 12.45 -17.82
N ASP A 177 2.49 12.71 -16.73
CA ASP A 177 2.89 13.71 -15.73
C ASP A 177 3.63 13.09 -14.53
N THR A 178 4.04 11.82 -14.66
CA THR A 178 4.82 11.10 -13.65
C THR A 178 6.25 10.91 -14.15
N LEU A 179 7.19 11.52 -13.45
CA LEU A 179 8.61 11.39 -13.70
C LEU A 179 9.19 10.29 -12.82
N LEU A 180 10.22 9.59 -13.29
CA LEU A 180 10.88 8.53 -12.55
C LEU A 180 12.30 8.91 -12.17
N ALA A 181 12.61 8.81 -10.88
CA ALA A 181 13.96 8.89 -10.34
C ALA A 181 14.43 7.52 -9.88
N LYS A 182 15.74 7.32 -9.85
CA LYS A 182 16.32 6.11 -9.24
C LYS A 182 16.32 6.24 -7.73
N TYR A 183 15.93 5.17 -7.04
CA TYR A 183 15.97 5.16 -5.59
C TYR A 183 17.42 5.26 -5.08
N ASN A 184 17.63 6.09 -4.06
CA ASN A 184 18.94 6.35 -3.45
C ASN A 184 19.99 6.93 -4.43
N ASP A 185 19.54 7.67 -5.45
CA ASP A 185 20.36 8.36 -6.44
C ASP A 185 19.94 9.83 -6.51
N THR A 186 20.62 10.69 -5.75
CA THR A 186 20.33 12.13 -5.65
C THR A 186 20.50 12.83 -6.98
N GLU A 187 21.52 12.45 -7.77
CA GLU A 187 21.79 13.05 -9.08
C GLU A 187 20.60 12.85 -10.04
N SER A 188 19.92 11.69 -9.97
CA SER A 188 18.74 11.46 -10.80
C SER A 188 17.58 12.39 -10.47
N VAL A 189 17.44 12.78 -9.20
CA VAL A 189 16.41 13.74 -8.75
C VAL A 189 16.79 15.15 -9.15
N GLU A 190 18.05 15.54 -8.95
CA GLU A 190 18.58 16.87 -9.32
C GLU A 190 18.36 17.17 -10.81
N LYS A 191 18.69 16.23 -11.69
CA LYS A 191 18.43 16.35 -13.14
C LYS A 191 16.96 16.58 -13.48
N LEU A 192 16.04 15.89 -12.79
CA LEU A 192 14.61 16.10 -12.99
C LEU A 192 14.17 17.51 -12.56
N PHE A 193 14.75 18.02 -11.47
CA PHE A 193 14.46 19.38 -11.04
C PHE A 193 15.12 20.44 -11.94
N GLU A 194 16.30 20.20 -12.51
CA GLU A 194 16.92 21.06 -13.50
C GLU A 194 16.05 21.18 -14.75
N GLU A 195 15.48 20.07 -15.22
CA GLU A 195 14.69 20.03 -16.45
C GLU A 195 13.23 20.46 -16.26
N TYR A 196 12.57 20.01 -15.17
CA TYR A 196 11.13 20.16 -14.96
C TYR A 196 10.76 20.91 -13.68
N GLY A 197 11.71 21.53 -12.98
CA GLY A 197 11.47 22.07 -11.61
C GLY A 197 10.31 23.04 -11.51
N SER A 198 10.01 23.83 -12.55
CA SER A 198 8.86 24.74 -12.59
C SER A 198 7.51 24.02 -12.77
N GLU A 199 7.51 22.74 -13.16
CA GLU A 199 6.31 21.94 -13.43
C GLU A 199 6.06 20.88 -12.36
N ILE A 200 7.04 20.60 -11.47
CA ILE A 200 6.96 19.58 -10.43
C ILE A 200 6.15 20.08 -9.25
N ALA A 201 5.08 19.35 -8.92
CA ALA A 201 4.22 19.60 -7.76
C ALA A 201 4.70 18.86 -6.50
N ALA A 202 5.28 17.66 -6.63
CA ALA A 202 5.77 16.83 -5.53
C ALA A 202 6.75 15.75 -6.03
#